data_82f49da619230009b39f32ee247cb892
#
_entry.id   82f49da619230009b39f32ee247cb892
#
_cell.length_a   1.000
_cell.length_b   1.000
_cell.length_c   1.000
_cell.angle_alpha   90.00
_cell.angle_beta   90.00
_cell.angle_gamma   90.00
#
_symmetry.space_group_name_H-M   'P 1'
#
loop_
_entity.id
_entity.type
_entity.pdbx_description
1 polymer ?
#
loop_
_entity_poly.entity_id
_entity_poly.type
_entity_poly.pdbx_seq_one_letter_code
_entity_poly.pdbx_strand_id
1 'polypeptide(L)'
;MCVGMAMSPAAWTAESRLAGIFPEWIKTVALVAPASPGTSGEKVDEAICLLEKAGVRVKVMPNAREGEPAEYTSIPAEKRVADLEQAWLDPEVDLILCIRGGVGTIDIVDKLDWDKLRTRPDLPVLGFSDITVLHMAMLKEKAGPPYASASLLALPNVDAASLKSIQAVLSGRSPEPIELTPLREGKASGVALAGHLRLLEAVSRTRFRPETQGKVIFIESPDLAPSEAERTMKALRESGFFDSCAAVVFGRLSRCGEQEETVMRNFAGQVTCPVYMGFPYGHTPRNHMIDLRGEVTINAQGRLRR
;
A
#
# COMPACT_ATOMS: atom_id res chain seq x y z
N MET A 1 -27.74 -42.22 18.48
CA MET A 1 -27.61 -41.49 17.20
C MET A 1 -27.60 -39.99 17.54
N CYS A 2 -26.42 -39.41 17.68
CA CYS A 2 -26.28 -37.95 17.88
C CYS A 2 -26.13 -37.30 16.49
N VAL A 3 -27.18 -36.56 16.09
CA VAL A 3 -27.17 -35.76 14.89
C VAL A 3 -26.28 -34.53 15.17
N GLY A 4 -25.10 -34.49 14.55
CA GLY A 4 -24.25 -33.33 14.61
C GLY A 4 -24.88 -32.18 13.84
N MET A 5 -25.34 -31.15 14.56
CA MET A 5 -25.69 -29.86 13.97
C MET A 5 -24.43 -29.24 13.41
N ALA A 6 -24.35 -29.16 12.10
CA ALA A 6 -23.35 -28.30 11.43
C ALA A 6 -23.67 -26.86 11.83
N MET A 7 -22.79 -26.25 12.62
CA MET A 7 -22.87 -24.81 12.91
C MET A 7 -22.69 -24.06 11.58
N SER A 8 -23.71 -23.29 11.20
CA SER A 8 -23.64 -22.29 10.16
C SER A 8 -22.43 -21.37 10.40
N PRO A 9 -21.63 -20.98 9.39
CA PRO A 9 -20.53 -20.08 9.60
C PRO A 9 -21.12 -18.77 10.15
N ALA A 10 -20.84 -18.47 11.41
CA ALA A 10 -21.23 -17.22 12.04
C ALA A 10 -20.75 -16.10 11.12
N ALA A 11 -21.66 -15.18 10.76
CA ALA A 11 -21.33 -14.00 10.00
C ALA A 11 -20.24 -13.24 10.77
N TRP A 12 -19.01 -13.22 10.23
CA TRP A 12 -17.89 -12.56 10.85
C TRP A 12 -18.17 -11.06 10.87
N THR A 13 -18.37 -10.50 12.04
CA THR A 13 -18.49 -9.05 12.21
C THR A 13 -17.14 -8.39 11.88
N ALA A 14 -17.14 -7.13 11.48
CA ALA A 14 -15.88 -6.39 11.25
C ALA A 14 -14.97 -6.45 12.50
N GLU A 15 -15.52 -6.46 13.68
CA GLU A 15 -14.82 -6.60 14.97
C GLU A 15 -14.05 -7.94 15.07
N SER A 16 -14.72 -9.05 14.81
CA SER A 16 -14.07 -10.37 14.87
C SER A 16 -13.01 -10.56 13.78
N ARG A 17 -13.13 -9.81 12.68
CA ARG A 17 -12.18 -9.89 11.57
C ARG A 17 -10.85 -9.19 11.86
N LEU A 18 -10.86 -8.06 12.59
CA LEU A 18 -9.65 -7.30 12.94
C LEU A 18 -8.97 -7.81 14.22
N ALA A 19 -9.64 -8.67 14.99
CA ALA A 19 -9.04 -9.23 16.21
C ALA A 19 -7.69 -9.91 15.90
N GLY A 20 -6.63 -9.45 16.59
CA GLY A 20 -5.28 -9.99 16.43
C GLY A 20 -4.58 -9.64 15.11
N ILE A 21 -5.06 -8.65 14.35
CA ILE A 21 -4.40 -8.18 13.12
C ILE A 21 -3.02 -7.60 13.42
N PHE A 22 -2.88 -6.94 14.56
CA PHE A 22 -1.62 -6.36 15.01
C PHE A 22 -0.86 -7.34 15.92
N PRO A 23 0.46 -7.52 15.72
CA PRO A 23 1.29 -8.27 16.65
C PRO A 23 1.44 -7.55 17.99
N GLU A 24 1.83 -8.28 19.04
CA GLU A 24 1.89 -7.77 20.41
C GLU A 24 2.80 -6.55 20.61
N TRP A 25 3.78 -6.32 19.73
CA TRP A 25 4.66 -5.17 19.82
C TRP A 25 4.00 -3.86 19.35
N ILE A 26 2.91 -3.92 18.59
CA ILE A 26 2.11 -2.74 18.21
C ILE A 26 1.07 -2.48 19.29
N LYS A 27 1.32 -1.49 20.13
CA LYS A 27 0.40 -1.06 21.21
C LYS A 27 -0.31 0.25 20.86
N THR A 28 0.37 1.12 20.13
CA THR A 28 -0.15 2.46 19.78
C THR A 28 -0.03 2.71 18.29
N VAL A 29 -1.16 3.02 17.67
CA VAL A 29 -1.26 3.38 16.26
C VAL A 29 -1.57 4.86 16.15
N ALA A 30 -0.71 5.62 15.45
CA ALA A 30 -0.99 7.02 15.11
C ALA A 30 -1.72 7.11 13.78
N LEU A 31 -2.80 7.89 13.74
CA LEU A 31 -3.56 8.17 12.53
C LEU A 31 -3.19 9.53 11.96
N VAL A 32 -2.77 9.53 10.70
CA VAL A 32 -2.36 10.72 9.94
C VAL A 32 -3.10 10.80 8.61
N ALA A 33 -3.22 12.01 8.08
CA ALA A 33 -3.79 12.26 6.76
C ALA A 33 -2.79 12.99 5.84
N PRO A 34 -1.70 12.34 5.39
CA PRO A 34 -0.68 12.97 4.55
C PRO A 34 -1.19 13.29 3.14
N ALA A 35 -2.27 12.66 2.71
CA ALA A 35 -3.03 12.91 1.50
C ALA A 35 -4.33 13.65 1.83
N SER A 36 -5.49 13.07 1.51
CA SER A 36 -6.80 13.64 1.86
C SER A 36 -7.25 13.20 3.27
N PRO A 37 -8.03 14.02 3.98
CA PRO A 37 -8.65 13.65 5.26
C PRO A 37 -9.74 12.59 5.06
N GLY A 38 -10.32 12.10 6.14
CA GLY A 38 -11.48 11.20 6.10
C GLY A 38 -12.70 11.84 5.42
N THR A 39 -13.47 11.04 4.67
CA THR A 39 -14.64 11.53 3.92
C THR A 39 -15.87 11.82 4.78
N SER A 40 -15.94 11.25 5.98
CA SER A 40 -16.95 11.56 6.98
C SER A 40 -16.39 11.26 8.37
N GLY A 41 -16.76 12.06 9.35
CA GLY A 41 -16.37 11.83 10.75
C GLY A 41 -16.84 10.47 11.26
N GLU A 42 -18.05 10.08 10.91
CA GLU A 42 -18.66 8.81 11.34
C GLU A 42 -17.86 7.58 10.90
N LYS A 43 -17.49 7.47 9.62
CA LYS A 43 -16.68 6.35 9.12
C LYS A 43 -15.30 6.27 9.75
N VAL A 44 -14.70 7.42 10.04
CA VAL A 44 -13.40 7.47 10.74
C VAL A 44 -13.58 6.96 12.17
N ASP A 45 -14.63 7.39 12.88
CA ASP A 45 -14.91 6.95 14.25
C ASP A 45 -15.22 5.46 14.33
N GLU A 46 -16.01 4.93 13.39
CA GLU A 46 -16.27 3.49 13.28
C GLU A 46 -14.95 2.70 13.10
N ALA A 47 -14.07 3.16 12.20
CA ALA A 47 -12.81 2.51 11.94
C ALA A 47 -11.85 2.60 13.14
N ILE A 48 -11.82 3.72 13.86
CA ILE A 48 -11.07 3.87 15.13
C ILE A 48 -11.58 2.88 16.17
N CYS A 49 -12.89 2.82 16.37
CA CYS A 49 -13.50 1.88 17.32
C CYS A 49 -13.10 0.41 17.00
N LEU A 50 -13.04 0.04 15.71
CA LEU A 50 -12.60 -1.29 15.30
C LEU A 50 -11.12 -1.55 15.62
N LEU A 51 -10.24 -0.55 15.49
CA LEU A 51 -8.83 -0.67 15.87
C LEU A 51 -8.69 -0.84 17.39
N GLU A 52 -9.40 -0.05 18.18
CA GLU A 52 -9.39 -0.14 19.65
C GLU A 52 -9.87 -1.51 20.12
N LYS A 53 -10.93 -2.04 19.51
CA LYS A 53 -11.42 -3.41 19.75
C LYS A 53 -10.43 -4.49 19.29
N ALA A 54 -9.56 -4.19 18.33
CA ALA A 54 -8.46 -5.05 17.94
C ALA A 54 -7.29 -5.02 18.93
N GLY A 55 -7.37 -4.22 20.00
CA GLY A 55 -6.45 -4.21 21.13
C GLY A 55 -5.34 -3.16 21.07
N VAL A 56 -5.43 -2.17 20.19
CA VAL A 56 -4.44 -1.08 20.10
C VAL A 56 -5.00 0.25 20.58
N ARG A 57 -4.15 1.07 21.18
CA ARG A 57 -4.46 2.46 21.48
C ARG A 57 -4.33 3.30 20.19
N VAL A 58 -5.28 4.18 19.94
CA VAL A 58 -5.30 5.03 18.76
C VAL A 58 -4.99 6.48 19.16
N LYS A 59 -3.99 7.08 18.50
CA LYS A 59 -3.67 8.50 18.58
C LYS A 59 -4.02 9.17 17.24
N VAL A 60 -5.07 9.99 17.23
CA VAL A 60 -5.45 10.76 16.04
C VAL A 60 -4.69 12.07 16.04
N MET A 61 -3.93 12.37 14.97
CA MET A 61 -3.20 13.61 14.90
C MET A 61 -4.16 14.81 14.71
N PRO A 62 -3.79 16.00 15.22
CA PRO A 62 -4.71 17.14 15.37
C PRO A 62 -5.45 17.56 14.10
N ASN A 63 -4.77 17.56 12.95
CA ASN A 63 -5.35 18.00 11.69
C ASN A 63 -5.84 16.84 10.81
N ALA A 64 -5.68 15.58 11.23
CA ALA A 64 -5.97 14.41 10.39
C ALA A 64 -7.45 14.24 10.03
N ARG A 65 -8.34 14.93 10.72
CA ARG A 65 -9.80 14.95 10.52
C ARG A 65 -10.33 16.30 10.03
N GLU A 66 -9.46 17.27 9.80
CA GLU A 66 -9.86 18.57 9.28
C GLU A 66 -10.15 18.52 7.78
N GLY A 67 -11.15 19.25 7.34
CA GLY A 67 -11.52 19.42 5.93
C GLY A 67 -12.97 19.06 5.63
N GLU A 68 -13.47 19.58 4.52
CA GLU A 68 -14.81 19.28 4.03
C GLU A 68 -14.89 17.85 3.51
N PRO A 69 -15.94 17.10 3.83
CA PRO A 69 -16.06 15.68 3.46
C PRO A 69 -16.29 15.43 1.96
N ALA A 70 -16.51 16.48 1.18
CA ALA A 70 -17.15 16.35 -0.13
C ALA A 70 -16.20 16.11 -1.31
N GLU A 71 -14.88 16.28 -1.20
CA GLU A 71 -13.97 16.20 -2.34
C GLU A 71 -12.62 15.57 -1.99
N TYR A 72 -11.90 15.12 -3.03
CA TYR A 72 -10.49 14.71 -2.95
C TYR A 72 -9.60 15.95 -2.73
N THR A 73 -9.83 16.66 -1.63
CA THR A 73 -9.02 17.80 -1.22
C THR A 73 -8.04 17.38 -0.14
N SER A 74 -6.90 18.02 -0.10
CA SER A 74 -5.97 17.91 1.01
C SER A 74 -6.07 19.15 1.90
N ILE A 75 -5.87 18.96 3.21
CA ILE A 75 -5.66 20.08 4.13
C ILE A 75 -4.31 20.74 3.83
N PRO A 76 -4.04 21.99 4.30
CA PRO A 76 -2.77 22.66 4.06
C PRO A 76 -1.55 21.78 4.31
N ALA A 77 -0.56 21.86 3.42
CA ALA A 77 0.62 21.02 3.47
C ALA A 77 1.38 21.11 4.81
N GLU A 78 1.48 22.31 5.37
CA GLU A 78 2.17 22.58 6.64
C GLU A 78 1.52 21.83 7.81
N LYS A 79 0.19 21.72 7.83
CA LYS A 79 -0.56 20.96 8.84
C LYS A 79 -0.31 19.46 8.70
N ARG A 80 -0.30 18.96 7.47
CA ARG A 80 -0.03 17.53 7.19
C ARG A 80 1.40 17.14 7.53
N VAL A 81 2.37 18.02 7.27
CA VAL A 81 3.77 17.87 7.68
C VAL A 81 3.87 17.83 9.19
N ALA A 82 3.27 18.80 9.89
CA ALA A 82 3.30 18.86 11.35
C ALA A 82 2.71 17.59 11.99
N ASP A 83 1.57 17.11 11.50
CA ASP A 83 0.94 15.89 12.01
C ASP A 83 1.81 14.65 11.77
N LEU A 84 2.38 14.52 10.57
CA LEU A 84 3.21 13.36 10.22
C LEU A 84 4.51 13.36 11.06
N GLU A 85 5.19 14.50 11.20
CA GLU A 85 6.39 14.61 12.01
C GLU A 85 6.09 14.40 13.50
N GLN A 86 4.99 14.95 14.02
CA GLN A 86 4.56 14.72 15.40
C GLN A 86 4.31 13.24 15.67
N ALA A 87 3.56 12.55 14.80
CA ALA A 87 3.30 11.13 14.92
C ALA A 87 4.59 10.31 14.84
N TRP A 88 5.49 10.70 13.93
CA TRP A 88 6.73 9.96 13.70
C TRP A 88 7.70 10.06 14.88
N LEU A 89 7.80 11.25 15.49
CA LEU A 89 8.74 11.52 16.58
C LEU A 89 8.19 11.17 17.97
N ASP A 90 6.90 10.83 18.08
CA ASP A 90 6.29 10.42 19.34
C ASP A 90 6.80 9.02 19.75
N PRO A 91 7.55 8.89 20.86
CA PRO A 91 8.15 7.62 21.28
C PRO A 91 7.12 6.56 21.68
N GLU A 92 5.87 6.95 21.93
CA GLU A 92 4.80 5.98 22.27
C GLU A 92 4.13 5.38 21.03
N VAL A 93 4.41 5.90 19.82
CA VAL A 93 3.82 5.40 18.58
C VAL A 93 4.64 4.23 18.06
N ASP A 94 3.98 3.11 17.82
CA ASP A 94 4.58 1.88 17.28
C ASP A 94 4.31 1.72 15.79
N LEU A 95 3.26 2.38 15.27
CA LEU A 95 2.83 2.29 13.88
C LEU A 95 2.16 3.59 13.45
N ILE A 96 2.49 4.08 12.26
CA ILE A 96 1.71 5.13 11.58
C ILE A 96 0.78 4.47 10.57
N LEU A 97 -0.53 4.74 10.68
CA LEU A 97 -1.55 4.31 9.73
C LEU A 97 -2.18 5.52 9.06
N CYS A 98 -2.05 5.61 7.74
CA CYS A 98 -2.70 6.66 6.97
C CYS A 98 -4.22 6.46 6.95
N ILE A 99 -5.00 7.52 7.18
CA ILE A 99 -6.48 7.44 7.20
C ILE A 99 -7.00 6.99 5.84
N ARG A 100 -6.46 7.59 4.76
CA ARG A 100 -6.78 7.22 3.38
C ARG A 100 -5.70 7.72 2.41
N GLY A 101 -5.82 7.34 1.15
CA GLY A 101 -5.17 8.01 0.03
C GLY A 101 -5.88 9.32 -0.35
N GLY A 102 -5.96 9.61 -1.63
CA GLY A 102 -6.56 10.84 -2.15
C GLY A 102 -5.57 11.63 -2.99
N VAL A 103 -5.23 12.85 -2.55
CA VAL A 103 -4.29 13.72 -3.28
C VAL A 103 -3.40 14.51 -2.32
N GLY A 104 -2.23 14.92 -2.79
CA GLY A 104 -1.41 15.97 -2.17
C GLY A 104 -0.19 15.47 -1.40
N THR A 105 0.07 14.17 -1.31
CA THR A 105 1.29 13.68 -0.64
C THR A 105 2.55 14.23 -1.30
N ILE A 106 2.51 14.50 -2.61
CA ILE A 106 3.64 15.10 -3.34
C ILE A 106 3.99 16.50 -2.86
N ASP A 107 3.04 17.24 -2.28
CA ASP A 107 3.24 18.62 -1.81
C ASP A 107 3.96 18.68 -0.45
N ILE A 108 4.04 17.55 0.27
CA ILE A 108 4.61 17.48 1.61
C ILE A 108 5.97 16.82 1.67
N VAL A 109 6.31 15.90 0.76
CA VAL A 109 7.53 15.09 0.89
C VAL A 109 8.82 15.91 0.85
N ASP A 110 8.85 17.05 0.15
CA ASP A 110 9.97 17.98 0.15
C ASP A 110 10.06 18.87 1.40
N LYS A 111 8.97 18.94 2.17
CA LYS A 111 8.87 19.80 3.37
C LYS A 111 9.19 19.03 4.66
N LEU A 112 9.24 17.71 4.62
CA LEU A 112 9.54 16.85 5.78
C LEU A 112 11.00 16.98 6.20
N ASP A 113 11.24 17.06 7.49
CA ASP A 113 12.59 17.02 8.09
C ASP A 113 13.09 15.56 8.14
N TRP A 114 13.61 15.08 7.01
CA TRP A 114 14.07 13.70 6.88
C TRP A 114 15.22 13.36 7.83
N ASP A 115 16.03 14.33 8.25
CA ASP A 115 17.09 14.10 9.24
C ASP A 115 16.50 13.70 10.59
N LYS A 116 15.44 14.37 11.03
CA LYS A 116 14.72 13.98 12.23
C LYS A 116 14.00 12.63 12.06
N LEU A 117 13.33 12.41 10.93
CA LEU A 117 12.57 11.17 10.71
C LEU A 117 13.49 9.94 10.68
N ARG A 118 14.73 10.05 10.19
CA ARG A 118 15.75 9.01 10.24
C ARG A 118 16.16 8.60 11.67
N THR A 119 15.86 9.39 12.68
CA THR A 119 16.15 8.99 14.08
C THR A 119 15.26 7.85 14.56
N ARG A 120 14.18 7.53 13.82
CA ARG A 120 13.30 6.38 14.07
C ARG A 120 13.20 5.47 12.82
N PRO A 121 14.30 4.75 12.50
CA PRO A 121 14.41 3.99 11.27
C PRO A 121 13.51 2.74 11.22
N ASP A 122 12.94 2.33 12.35
CA ASP A 122 12.12 1.13 12.47
C ASP A 122 10.62 1.40 12.61
N LEU A 123 10.19 2.68 12.60
CA LEU A 123 8.78 3.03 12.72
C LEU A 123 8.04 2.75 11.39
N PRO A 124 7.12 1.78 11.35
CA PRO A 124 6.40 1.43 10.14
C PRO A 124 5.33 2.47 9.77
N VAL A 125 5.20 2.69 8.46
CA VAL A 125 4.15 3.53 7.89
C VAL A 125 3.32 2.71 6.91
N LEU A 126 2.03 2.55 7.24
CA LEU A 126 1.06 1.85 6.42
C LEU A 126 0.21 2.84 5.63
N GLY A 127 0.10 2.60 4.35
CA GLY A 127 -0.76 3.39 3.48
C GLY A 127 -0.88 2.83 2.08
N PHE A 128 -1.69 3.51 1.28
CA PHE A 128 -2.06 3.03 -0.04
C PHE A 128 -2.44 4.19 -0.96
N SER A 129 -2.46 3.96 -2.26
CA SER A 129 -2.88 4.96 -3.26
C SER A 129 -1.92 6.16 -3.29
N ASP A 130 -2.36 7.38 -2.97
CA ASP A 130 -1.54 8.60 -2.97
C ASP A 130 -0.34 8.51 -2.01
N ILE A 131 -0.40 7.64 -0.99
CA ILE A 131 0.70 7.36 -0.07
C ILE A 131 1.90 6.71 -0.79
N THR A 132 1.75 6.22 -2.00
CA THR A 132 2.87 5.78 -2.85
C THR A 132 3.99 6.81 -2.87
N VAL A 133 3.68 8.10 -2.97
CA VAL A 133 4.69 9.16 -3.02
C VAL A 133 5.49 9.25 -1.72
N LEU A 134 4.81 9.17 -0.57
CA LEU A 134 5.48 9.11 0.74
C LEU A 134 6.37 7.88 0.87
N HIS A 135 5.88 6.71 0.46
CA HIS A 135 6.65 5.47 0.48
C HIS A 135 7.92 5.57 -0.38
N MET A 136 7.85 6.16 -1.57
CA MET A 136 9.03 6.37 -2.42
C MET A 136 10.02 7.33 -1.76
N ALA A 137 9.53 8.41 -1.14
CA ALA A 137 10.37 9.34 -0.39
C ALA A 137 11.04 8.65 0.82
N MET A 138 10.30 7.85 1.59
CA MET A 138 10.85 7.06 2.71
C MET A 138 11.97 6.11 2.26
N LEU A 139 11.79 5.40 1.14
CA LEU A 139 12.81 4.53 0.59
C LEU A 139 14.07 5.32 0.19
N LYS A 140 13.89 6.47 -0.46
CA LYS A 140 15.00 7.32 -0.91
C LYS A 140 15.77 7.90 0.27
N GLU A 141 15.05 8.37 1.28
CA GLU A 141 15.60 8.99 2.49
C GLU A 141 15.99 7.98 3.57
N LYS A 142 15.72 6.68 3.36
CA LYS A 142 16.01 5.59 4.31
C LYS A 142 15.37 5.82 5.69
N ALA A 143 14.12 6.28 5.69
CA ALA A 143 13.37 6.63 6.91
C ALA A 143 12.20 5.67 7.09
N GLY A 144 12.29 4.80 8.10
CA GLY A 144 11.26 3.81 8.46
C GLY A 144 10.97 2.76 7.38
N PRO A 145 10.21 1.71 7.72
CA PRO A 145 9.71 0.72 6.78
C PRO A 145 8.38 1.16 6.16
N PRO A 146 8.33 1.41 4.85
CA PRO A 146 7.08 1.67 4.15
C PRO A 146 6.38 0.35 3.80
N TYR A 147 5.09 0.26 4.13
CA TYR A 147 4.23 -0.87 3.81
C TYR A 147 3.07 -0.43 2.92
N ALA A 148 3.02 -0.93 1.69
CA ALA A 148 1.87 -0.75 0.82
C ALA A 148 0.75 -1.68 1.27
N SER A 149 -0.29 -1.11 1.89
CA SER A 149 -1.38 -1.84 2.51
C SER A 149 -2.64 -0.98 2.61
N ALA A 150 -3.76 -1.61 2.93
CA ALA A 150 -5.02 -0.92 3.18
C ALA A 150 -4.84 0.20 4.22
N SER A 151 -5.35 1.38 3.91
CA SER A 151 -5.47 2.51 4.84
C SER A 151 -6.60 2.28 5.85
N LEU A 152 -6.71 3.13 6.88
CA LEU A 152 -7.73 3.01 7.92
C LEU A 152 -9.14 2.78 7.35
N LEU A 153 -9.60 3.63 6.43
CA LEU A 153 -10.95 3.55 5.87
C LEU A 153 -11.17 2.35 4.94
N ALA A 154 -10.11 1.76 4.41
CA ALA A 154 -10.21 0.56 3.58
C ALA A 154 -10.17 -0.73 4.43
N LEU A 155 -9.48 -0.71 5.56
CA LEU A 155 -9.18 -1.88 6.38
C LEU A 155 -10.42 -2.71 6.78
N PRO A 156 -11.56 -2.12 7.18
CA PRO A 156 -12.76 -2.90 7.53
C PRO A 156 -13.35 -3.70 6.35
N ASN A 157 -13.04 -3.30 5.11
CA ASN A 157 -13.62 -3.86 3.89
C ASN A 157 -12.70 -4.84 3.15
N VAL A 158 -11.44 -5.01 3.56
CA VAL A 158 -10.55 -5.98 2.91
C VAL A 158 -10.95 -7.42 3.26
N ASP A 159 -10.65 -8.36 2.38
CA ASP A 159 -11.00 -9.76 2.59
C ASP A 159 -10.14 -10.45 3.68
N ALA A 160 -10.56 -11.63 4.09
CA ALA A 160 -9.86 -12.37 5.14
C ALA A 160 -8.43 -12.77 4.75
N ALA A 161 -8.15 -13.01 3.47
CA ALA A 161 -6.82 -13.34 2.99
C ALA A 161 -5.89 -12.12 3.08
N SER A 162 -6.40 -10.93 2.78
CA SER A 162 -5.68 -9.67 2.92
C SER A 162 -5.37 -9.36 4.39
N LEU A 163 -6.33 -9.57 5.31
CA LEU A 163 -6.09 -9.42 6.75
C LEU A 163 -5.00 -10.37 7.25
N LYS A 164 -5.03 -11.65 6.83
CA LYS A 164 -3.97 -12.62 7.13
C LYS A 164 -2.61 -12.18 6.58
N SER A 165 -2.59 -11.61 5.37
CA SER A 165 -1.36 -11.06 4.78
C SER A 165 -0.79 -9.92 5.62
N ILE A 166 -1.64 -8.98 6.07
CA ILE A 166 -1.24 -7.87 6.95
C ILE A 166 -0.66 -8.43 8.27
N GLN A 167 -1.38 -9.32 8.92
CA GLN A 167 -0.94 -9.94 10.17
C GLN A 167 0.40 -10.67 10.02
N ALA A 168 0.57 -11.44 8.95
CA ALA A 168 1.80 -12.18 8.70
C ALA A 168 2.99 -11.23 8.54
N VAL A 169 2.87 -10.22 7.65
CA VAL A 169 3.96 -9.26 7.37
C VAL A 169 4.33 -8.47 8.61
N LEU A 170 3.36 -7.91 9.33
CA LEU A 170 3.62 -7.16 10.57
C LEU A 170 4.23 -8.03 11.68
N SER A 171 3.97 -9.33 11.67
CA SER A 171 4.58 -10.29 12.60
C SER A 171 5.95 -10.81 12.13
N GLY A 172 6.51 -10.29 11.04
CA GLY A 172 7.77 -10.76 10.48
C GLY A 172 7.68 -12.17 9.87
N ARG A 173 6.48 -12.64 9.54
CA ARG A 173 6.23 -13.95 8.93
C ARG A 173 5.95 -13.81 7.44
N SER A 174 6.36 -14.79 6.66
CA SER A 174 5.98 -14.86 5.24
C SER A 174 4.49 -15.13 5.09
N PRO A 175 3.76 -14.32 4.30
CA PRO A 175 2.40 -14.65 3.89
C PRO A 175 2.35 -15.90 3.01
N GLU A 176 1.15 -16.47 2.84
CA GLU A 176 0.93 -17.57 1.92
C GLU A 176 1.41 -17.23 0.51
N PRO A 177 2.03 -18.19 -0.20
CA PRO A 177 2.44 -18.02 -1.58
C PRO A 177 1.25 -17.71 -2.49
N ILE A 178 1.50 -16.98 -3.57
CA ILE A 178 0.48 -16.58 -4.54
C ILE A 178 0.86 -17.11 -5.91
N GLU A 179 -0.08 -17.76 -6.59
CA GLU A 179 0.07 -18.16 -7.97
C GLU A 179 -0.30 -17.00 -8.90
N LEU A 180 0.66 -16.56 -9.69
CA LEU A 180 0.52 -15.50 -10.67
C LEU A 180 0.37 -16.07 -12.08
N THR A 181 -0.31 -15.33 -12.94
CA THR A 181 -0.38 -15.66 -14.37
C THR A 181 0.79 -14.96 -15.09
N PRO A 182 1.70 -15.71 -15.74
CA PRO A 182 2.77 -15.11 -16.53
C PRO A 182 2.22 -14.47 -17.81
N LEU A 183 2.61 -13.22 -18.06
CA LEU A 183 2.40 -12.52 -19.32
C LEU A 183 3.68 -12.51 -20.17
N ARG A 184 4.82 -12.50 -19.51
CA ARG A 184 6.16 -12.76 -20.03
C ARG A 184 6.85 -13.67 -19.03
N GLU A 185 7.20 -14.86 -19.45
CA GLU A 185 7.80 -15.89 -18.61
C GLU A 185 9.19 -15.52 -18.10
N GLY A 186 9.57 -16.07 -16.95
CA GLY A 186 10.89 -15.93 -16.34
C GLY A 186 10.91 -16.39 -14.89
N LYS A 187 12.02 -16.11 -14.23
CA LYS A 187 12.17 -16.19 -12.76
C LYS A 187 12.60 -14.82 -12.29
N ALA A 188 12.23 -14.46 -11.09
CA ALA A 188 12.64 -13.21 -10.50
C ALA A 188 12.94 -13.34 -9.01
N SER A 189 13.93 -12.58 -8.55
CA SER A 189 14.20 -12.39 -7.12
C SER A 189 14.66 -10.96 -6.92
N GLY A 190 14.16 -10.30 -5.88
CA GLY A 190 14.55 -8.95 -5.56
C GLY A 190 13.68 -8.32 -4.49
N VAL A 191 14.08 -7.17 -4.01
CA VAL A 191 13.30 -6.40 -3.05
C VAL A 191 12.07 -5.79 -3.71
N ALA A 192 10.93 -5.84 -3.03
CA ALA A 192 9.68 -5.29 -3.54
C ALA A 192 9.73 -3.76 -3.69
N LEU A 193 9.07 -3.27 -4.72
CA LEU A 193 8.65 -1.88 -4.90
C LEU A 193 7.18 -1.92 -5.28
N ALA A 194 6.32 -1.12 -4.65
CA ALA A 194 4.90 -1.16 -4.98
C ALA A 194 4.30 0.24 -5.03
N GLY A 195 3.34 0.46 -5.93
CA GLY A 195 2.66 1.73 -5.98
C GLY A 195 1.56 1.82 -7.03
N HIS A 196 0.84 2.92 -6.93
CA HIS A 196 -0.15 3.36 -7.90
C HIS A 196 0.55 3.88 -9.16
N LEU A 197 0.15 3.38 -10.34
CA LEU A 197 0.84 3.62 -11.62
C LEU A 197 1.08 5.11 -11.92
N ARG A 198 0.03 5.96 -11.79
CA ARG A 198 0.13 7.41 -12.02
C ARG A 198 1.10 8.08 -11.04
N LEU A 199 1.13 7.63 -9.80
CA LEU A 199 1.97 8.23 -8.76
C LEU A 199 3.44 7.77 -8.85
N LEU A 200 3.68 6.55 -9.29
CA LEU A 200 5.02 6.10 -9.65
C LEU A 200 5.59 6.96 -10.81
N GLU A 201 4.75 7.29 -11.79
CA GLU A 201 5.14 8.19 -12.89
C GLU A 201 5.41 9.62 -12.37
N ALA A 202 4.53 10.17 -11.54
CA ALA A 202 4.70 11.50 -10.98
C ALA A 202 5.96 11.60 -10.12
N VAL A 203 6.17 10.68 -9.18
CA VAL A 203 7.35 10.69 -8.29
C VAL A 203 8.64 10.41 -9.04
N SER A 204 8.60 9.68 -10.17
CA SER A 204 9.78 9.39 -10.98
C SER A 204 10.42 10.65 -11.60
N ARG A 205 9.68 11.77 -11.63
CA ARG A 205 10.14 13.08 -12.11
C ARG A 205 10.67 13.98 -10.99
N THR A 206 10.69 13.50 -9.75
CA THR A 206 11.17 14.22 -8.57
C THR A 206 12.50 13.67 -8.07
N ARG A 207 13.12 14.34 -7.09
CA ARG A 207 14.31 13.81 -6.40
C ARG A 207 14.06 12.49 -5.65
N PHE A 208 12.78 12.14 -5.42
CA PHE A 208 12.35 10.91 -4.75
C PHE A 208 12.12 9.75 -5.71
N ARG A 209 12.57 9.86 -6.95
CA ARG A 209 12.55 8.73 -7.89
C ARG A 209 13.17 7.50 -7.23
N PRO A 210 12.41 6.37 -7.13
CA PRO A 210 12.93 5.16 -6.51
C PRO A 210 14.00 4.49 -7.39
N GLU A 211 14.92 3.79 -6.74
CA GLU A 211 15.82 2.85 -7.41
C GLU A 211 15.03 1.62 -7.82
N THR A 212 15.10 1.25 -9.08
CA THR A 212 14.35 0.11 -9.64
C THR A 212 15.23 -1.08 -10.01
N GLN A 213 16.56 -0.90 -10.01
CA GLN A 213 17.50 -1.97 -10.32
C GLN A 213 17.31 -3.18 -9.41
N GLY A 214 17.08 -4.35 -9.99
CA GLY A 214 16.87 -5.59 -9.27
C GLY A 214 15.60 -5.67 -8.44
N LYS A 215 14.66 -4.72 -8.58
CA LYS A 215 13.40 -4.72 -7.84
C LYS A 215 12.32 -5.56 -8.52
N VAL A 216 11.44 -6.18 -7.73
CA VAL A 216 10.17 -6.70 -8.19
C VAL A 216 9.11 -5.61 -7.99
N ILE A 217 8.59 -5.08 -9.10
CA ILE A 217 7.74 -3.89 -9.10
C ILE A 217 6.27 -4.27 -9.19
N PHE A 218 5.48 -3.96 -8.15
CA PHE A 218 4.04 -4.18 -8.09
C PHE A 218 3.30 -2.90 -8.49
N ILE A 219 2.38 -3.01 -9.45
CA ILE A 219 1.66 -1.87 -10.02
C ILE A 219 0.16 -2.12 -9.98
N GLU A 220 -0.60 -1.10 -9.56
CA GLU A 220 -2.05 -1.07 -9.65
C GLU A 220 -2.53 0.30 -10.13
N SER A 221 -3.78 0.41 -10.58
CA SER A 221 -4.43 1.69 -10.87
C SER A 221 -5.96 1.54 -10.85
N PRO A 222 -6.68 2.36 -10.07
CA PRO A 222 -8.14 2.36 -10.08
C PRO A 222 -8.74 3.23 -11.18
N ASP A 223 -8.00 4.25 -11.65
CA ASP A 223 -8.54 5.46 -12.28
C ASP A 223 -8.09 5.70 -13.73
N LEU A 224 -7.14 4.92 -14.25
CA LEU A 224 -6.64 5.07 -15.60
C LEU A 224 -7.46 4.24 -16.61
N ALA A 225 -8.04 4.91 -17.60
CA ALA A 225 -8.59 4.24 -18.77
C ALA A 225 -7.47 3.52 -19.57
N PRO A 226 -7.78 2.53 -20.44
CA PRO A 226 -6.76 1.74 -21.13
C PRO A 226 -5.67 2.57 -21.80
N SER A 227 -6.05 3.56 -22.61
CA SER A 227 -5.10 4.43 -23.31
C SER A 227 -4.26 5.32 -22.37
N GLU A 228 -4.82 5.71 -21.23
CA GLU A 228 -4.09 6.47 -20.20
C GLU A 228 -3.08 5.57 -19.48
N ALA A 229 -3.46 4.34 -19.14
CA ALA A 229 -2.59 3.36 -18.52
C ALA A 229 -1.39 3.02 -19.44
N GLU A 230 -1.66 2.76 -20.73
CA GLU A 230 -0.62 2.50 -21.73
C GLU A 230 0.33 3.70 -21.88
N ARG A 231 -0.20 4.93 -21.96
CA ARG A 231 0.60 6.15 -22.04
C ARG A 231 1.48 6.34 -20.80
N THR A 232 0.93 6.10 -19.60
CA THR A 232 1.67 6.25 -18.35
C THR A 232 2.78 5.19 -18.25
N MET A 233 2.50 3.94 -18.59
CA MET A 233 3.51 2.87 -18.65
C MET A 233 4.59 3.16 -19.68
N LYS A 234 4.21 3.71 -20.85
CA LYS A 234 5.15 4.14 -21.89
C LYS A 234 6.08 5.24 -21.35
N ALA A 235 5.55 6.26 -20.68
CA ALA A 235 6.36 7.34 -20.10
C ALA A 235 7.36 6.80 -19.07
N LEU A 236 6.94 5.90 -18.17
CA LEU A 236 7.83 5.24 -17.23
C LEU A 236 8.92 4.43 -17.95
N ARG A 237 8.56 3.64 -18.96
CA ARG A 237 9.51 2.87 -19.75
C ARG A 237 10.55 3.76 -20.45
N GLU A 238 10.11 4.82 -21.10
CA GLU A 238 10.98 5.78 -21.78
C GLU A 238 11.91 6.53 -20.82
N SER A 239 11.52 6.64 -19.54
CA SER A 239 12.40 7.16 -18.47
C SER A 239 13.42 6.15 -17.93
N GLY A 240 13.44 4.91 -18.44
CA GLY A 240 14.30 3.83 -17.95
C GLY A 240 13.84 3.18 -16.66
N PHE A 241 12.59 3.42 -16.24
CA PHE A 241 12.09 2.92 -14.95
C PHE A 241 12.07 1.38 -14.86
N PHE A 242 11.91 0.69 -16.00
CA PHE A 242 11.85 -0.77 -16.05
C PHE A 242 13.09 -1.45 -16.61
N ASP A 243 14.14 -0.71 -16.97
CA ASP A 243 15.27 -1.26 -17.76
C ASP A 243 16.06 -2.34 -17.03
N SER A 244 16.14 -2.26 -15.71
CA SER A 244 16.94 -3.18 -14.88
C SER A 244 16.15 -3.79 -13.72
N CYS A 245 14.83 -3.70 -13.72
CA CYS A 245 14.01 -4.36 -12.72
C CYS A 245 14.04 -5.89 -12.86
N ALA A 246 13.84 -6.60 -11.74
CA ALA A 246 13.82 -8.06 -11.75
C ALA A 246 12.52 -8.60 -12.36
N ALA A 247 11.40 -7.96 -12.13
CA ALA A 247 10.11 -8.29 -12.71
C ALA A 247 9.10 -7.15 -12.51
N VAL A 248 8.02 -7.18 -13.30
CA VAL A 248 6.81 -6.38 -13.06
C VAL A 248 5.64 -7.31 -12.73
N VAL A 249 4.92 -7.00 -11.67
CA VAL A 249 3.74 -7.75 -11.20
C VAL A 249 2.55 -6.81 -11.16
N PHE A 250 1.55 -7.10 -11.97
CA PHE A 250 0.31 -6.33 -11.97
C PHE A 250 -0.66 -6.83 -10.89
N GLY A 251 -1.15 -5.88 -10.10
CA GLY A 251 -2.40 -5.97 -9.36
C GLY A 251 -3.56 -5.65 -10.29
N ARG A 252 -4.50 -4.77 -9.86
CA ARG A 252 -5.66 -4.40 -10.67
C ARG A 252 -5.44 -3.06 -11.39
N LEU A 253 -5.84 -3.03 -12.67
CA LEU A 253 -6.04 -1.80 -13.46
C LEU A 253 -7.55 -1.61 -13.64
N SER A 254 -8.26 -1.28 -12.55
CA SER A 254 -9.71 -1.45 -12.43
C SER A 254 -10.52 -0.74 -13.50
N ARG A 255 -10.12 0.49 -13.92
CA ARG A 255 -10.83 1.25 -14.95
C ARG A 255 -10.57 0.75 -16.37
N CYS A 256 -9.61 -0.16 -16.55
CA CYS A 256 -9.41 -0.81 -17.86
C CYS A 256 -10.50 -1.84 -18.17
N GLY A 257 -11.27 -2.31 -17.17
CA GLY A 257 -12.38 -3.24 -17.38
C GLY A 257 -11.94 -4.49 -18.12
N GLU A 258 -12.68 -4.85 -19.18
CA GLU A 258 -12.38 -6.03 -20.01
C GLU A 258 -11.06 -5.91 -20.79
N GLN A 259 -10.51 -4.71 -20.95
CA GLN A 259 -9.23 -4.48 -21.63
C GLN A 259 -8.03 -4.59 -20.69
N GLU A 260 -8.25 -4.83 -19.40
CA GLU A 260 -7.18 -4.89 -18.38
C GLU A 260 -6.04 -5.84 -18.78
N GLU A 261 -6.36 -7.07 -19.13
CA GLU A 261 -5.37 -8.06 -19.56
C GLU A 261 -4.68 -7.67 -20.87
N THR A 262 -5.40 -7.10 -21.83
CA THR A 262 -4.83 -6.64 -23.10
C THR A 262 -3.77 -5.54 -22.86
N VAL A 263 -4.09 -4.57 -22.03
CA VAL A 263 -3.15 -3.49 -21.64
C VAL A 263 -1.89 -4.05 -20.99
N MET A 264 -2.04 -5.00 -20.06
CA MET A 264 -0.91 -5.64 -19.40
C MET A 264 -0.06 -6.49 -20.38
N ARG A 265 -0.67 -7.21 -21.30
CA ARG A 265 0.03 -7.99 -22.35
C ARG A 265 0.78 -7.08 -23.33
N ASN A 266 0.17 -5.98 -23.74
CA ASN A 266 0.82 -4.97 -24.59
C ASN A 266 2.10 -4.44 -23.90
N PHE A 267 2.02 -4.13 -22.62
CA PHE A 267 3.19 -3.73 -21.83
C PHE A 267 4.26 -4.84 -21.77
N ALA A 268 3.84 -6.10 -21.49
CA ALA A 268 4.76 -7.24 -21.39
C ALA A 268 5.55 -7.48 -22.68
N GLY A 269 4.96 -7.16 -23.84
CA GLY A 269 5.65 -7.19 -25.14
C GLY A 269 6.71 -6.10 -25.35
N GLN A 270 6.73 -5.09 -24.49
CA GLN A 270 7.59 -3.89 -24.64
C GLN A 270 8.73 -3.82 -23.63
N VAL A 271 8.83 -4.77 -22.69
CA VAL A 271 9.90 -4.86 -21.69
C VAL A 271 10.66 -6.16 -21.80
N THR A 272 11.84 -6.24 -21.21
CA THR A 272 12.70 -7.44 -21.27
C THR A 272 12.59 -8.30 -20.02
N CYS A 273 12.20 -7.72 -18.89
CA CYS A 273 12.02 -8.43 -17.62
C CYS A 273 10.76 -9.32 -17.64
N PRO A 274 10.66 -10.36 -16.80
CA PRO A 274 9.45 -11.12 -16.56
C PRO A 274 8.28 -10.22 -16.14
N VAL A 275 7.06 -10.54 -16.62
CA VAL A 275 5.85 -9.80 -16.28
C VAL A 275 4.75 -10.77 -15.88
N TYR A 276 4.08 -10.46 -14.80
CA TYR A 276 3.01 -11.28 -14.24
C TYR A 276 1.76 -10.45 -13.95
N MET A 277 0.61 -11.12 -13.88
CA MET A 277 -0.65 -10.54 -13.40
C MET A 277 -1.31 -11.41 -12.34
N GLY A 278 -2.31 -10.85 -11.67
CA GLY A 278 -3.14 -11.57 -10.71
C GLY A 278 -2.71 -11.47 -9.25
N PHE A 279 -1.71 -10.62 -8.94
CA PHE A 279 -1.40 -10.32 -7.55
C PHE A 279 -2.57 -9.55 -6.89
N PRO A 280 -3.05 -9.97 -5.70
CA PRO A 280 -4.15 -9.29 -5.02
C PRO A 280 -3.69 -7.96 -4.42
N TYR A 281 -3.59 -6.93 -5.24
CA TYR A 281 -3.16 -5.58 -4.90
C TYR A 281 -3.93 -4.55 -5.72
N GLY A 282 -4.48 -3.54 -5.08
CA GLY A 282 -5.24 -2.47 -5.72
C GLY A 282 -6.43 -1.98 -4.89
N HIS A 283 -7.23 -1.09 -5.49
CA HIS A 283 -8.43 -0.52 -4.88
C HIS A 283 -9.61 -1.51 -4.90
N THR A 284 -9.40 -2.66 -4.28
CA THR A 284 -10.38 -3.75 -4.18
C THR A 284 -10.32 -4.34 -2.77
N PRO A 285 -11.33 -5.13 -2.34
CA PRO A 285 -11.26 -5.86 -1.08
C PRO A 285 -10.07 -6.81 -0.98
N ARG A 286 -9.51 -7.27 -2.12
CA ARG A 286 -8.30 -8.09 -2.20
C ARG A 286 -7.08 -7.20 -2.31
N ASN A 287 -6.49 -6.83 -1.16
CA ASN A 287 -5.35 -5.92 -1.08
C ASN A 287 -4.31 -6.43 -0.07
N HIS A 288 -3.45 -7.33 -0.54
CA HIS A 288 -2.40 -7.91 0.28
C HIS A 288 -1.30 -6.89 0.59
N MET A 289 -0.80 -6.92 1.81
CA MET A 289 0.30 -6.06 2.25
C MET A 289 1.60 -6.41 1.53
N ILE A 290 2.34 -5.39 1.13
CA ILE A 290 3.68 -5.51 0.54
C ILE A 290 4.66 -4.71 1.40
N ASP A 291 5.65 -5.40 1.97
CA ASP A 291 6.81 -4.76 2.58
C ASP A 291 7.74 -4.27 1.47
N LEU A 292 7.94 -2.95 1.37
CA LEU A 292 8.77 -2.35 0.31
C LEU A 292 10.28 -2.50 0.57
N ARG A 293 10.65 -3.18 1.66
CA ARG A 293 12.03 -3.61 1.96
C ARG A 293 12.17 -5.13 1.94
N GLY A 294 11.04 -5.83 1.76
CA GLY A 294 10.96 -7.28 1.79
C GLY A 294 11.46 -7.94 0.50
N GLU A 295 12.11 -9.08 0.64
CA GLU A 295 12.55 -9.93 -0.47
C GLU A 295 11.35 -10.66 -1.09
N VAL A 296 11.33 -10.72 -2.41
CA VAL A 296 10.32 -11.42 -3.20
C VAL A 296 10.99 -12.38 -4.15
N THR A 297 10.47 -13.59 -4.25
CA THR A 297 10.90 -14.58 -5.25
C THR A 297 9.72 -15.05 -6.08
N ILE A 298 9.92 -15.21 -7.38
CA ILE A 298 8.93 -15.77 -8.31
C ILE A 298 9.63 -16.90 -9.08
N ASN A 299 9.07 -18.11 -8.99
CA ASN A 299 9.61 -19.24 -9.73
C ASN A 299 9.14 -19.26 -11.20
N ALA A 300 9.61 -20.21 -11.99
CA ALA A 300 9.27 -20.34 -13.41
C ALA A 300 7.77 -20.58 -13.68
N GLN A 301 7.04 -21.12 -12.70
CA GLN A 301 5.60 -21.36 -12.79
C GLN A 301 4.76 -20.16 -12.34
N GLY A 302 5.37 -19.05 -11.97
CA GLY A 302 4.66 -17.86 -11.48
C GLY A 302 4.31 -17.90 -10.00
N ARG A 303 4.84 -18.86 -9.22
CA ARG A 303 4.59 -18.90 -7.77
C ARG A 303 5.44 -17.88 -7.05
N LEU A 304 4.76 -16.90 -6.46
CA LEU A 304 5.37 -15.79 -5.71
C LEU A 304 5.42 -16.12 -4.22
N ARG A 305 6.57 -15.83 -3.59
CA ARG A 305 6.79 -15.85 -2.14
C ARG A 305 7.39 -14.51 -1.69
N ARG A 306 7.02 -14.12 -0.49
CA ARG A 306 7.46 -12.88 0.18
C ARG A 306 7.98 -13.19 1.56
#